data_cd83483f140751ff6dce70fab168abd3
#
_entry.id   cd83483f140751ff6dce70fab168abd3
#
_cell.length_a   1.000
_cell.length_b   1.000
_cell.length_c   1.000
_cell.angle_alpha   90.00
_cell.angle_beta   90.00
_cell.angle_gamma   90.00
#
_symmetry.space_group_name_H-M   'P 1'
#
loop_
_entity.id
_entity.type
_entity.pdbx_description
1 polymer ?
#
loop_
_entity_poly.entity_id
_entity_poly.type
_entity_poly.pdbx_seq_one_letter_code
_entity_poly.pdbx_strand_id
1 'polypeptide(L)'
;LVQIDQKSITCRLGSGLSSVKLLMPKSTMEEGIIALDQLLAFASSFKPKRIRVVATEAIRKFENAYLFTERIKQLYNLEISVLSGLEEATLIAKGLMCDPSLTSVQDFNAFDLGGGSLELISVSDRKCTGCNSLPLGVVRLAEKFSDNLTGKLKGKSILDIQREVAHKISSDSSFILANRSVGLVGVGGSVIFLRQILRSNKLIKKDSERLKFSEIQKVSKIINSMD
;
A
#
# COMPACT_ATOMS: atom_id res chain seq x y z
N LEU A 1 -19.69 -1.54 -10.28
CA LEU A 1 -18.69 -0.52 -10.65
C LEU A 1 -18.01 -0.94 -11.94
N VAL A 2 -17.83 0.01 -12.87
CA VAL A 2 -17.08 -0.20 -14.10
C VAL A 2 -15.88 0.72 -14.07
N GLN A 3 -14.68 0.16 -14.14
CA GLN A 3 -13.45 0.94 -14.28
C GLN A 3 -13.32 1.37 -15.74
N ILE A 4 -13.17 2.69 -15.98
CA ILE A 4 -13.01 3.24 -17.32
C ILE A 4 -11.53 3.19 -17.71
N ASP A 5 -10.66 3.71 -16.84
CA ASP A 5 -9.21 3.71 -17.05
C ASP A 5 -8.47 3.88 -15.71
N GLN A 6 -7.13 3.73 -15.75
CA GLN A 6 -6.26 3.86 -14.59
C GLN A 6 -4.92 4.46 -14.98
N LYS A 7 -4.44 5.41 -14.19
CA LYS A 7 -3.08 5.96 -14.29
C LYS A 7 -2.42 5.96 -12.92
N SER A 8 -1.16 5.56 -12.86
CA SER A 8 -0.34 5.60 -11.65
C SER A 8 0.92 6.42 -11.90
N ILE A 9 1.26 7.29 -10.94
CA ILE A 9 2.49 8.09 -10.96
C ILE A 9 3.20 7.86 -9.63
N THR A 10 4.45 7.41 -9.71
CA THR A 10 5.25 7.18 -8.51
C THR A 10 5.82 8.50 -8.02
N CYS A 11 5.34 8.96 -6.88
CA CYS A 11 5.96 10.03 -6.10
C CYS A 11 6.06 9.54 -4.64
N ARG A 12 7.25 9.53 -4.08
CA ARG A 12 7.52 8.94 -2.75
C ARG A 12 7.07 9.89 -1.63
N LEU A 13 5.79 10.24 -1.57
CA LEU A 13 5.24 11.16 -0.54
C LEU A 13 5.53 10.71 0.90
N GLY A 14 5.74 9.41 1.12
CA GLY A 14 6.07 8.84 2.43
C GLY A 14 7.56 8.86 2.79
N SER A 15 8.44 9.46 1.99
CA SER A 15 9.86 9.59 2.34
C SER A 15 10.03 10.45 3.59
N GLY A 16 10.82 9.95 4.55
CA GLY A 16 11.05 10.62 5.84
C GLY A 16 10.06 10.24 6.96
N LEU A 17 9.14 9.29 6.74
CA LEU A 17 8.22 8.82 7.79
C LEU A 17 8.90 8.09 8.95
N SER A 18 10.15 7.68 8.81
CA SER A 18 10.96 7.09 9.87
C SER A 18 11.85 8.10 10.62
N SER A 19 11.88 9.36 10.18
CA SER A 19 12.68 10.41 10.81
C SER A 19 12.11 10.84 12.16
N VAL A 20 12.99 11.40 13.02
CA VAL A 20 12.61 11.91 14.34
C VAL A 20 11.63 13.09 14.23
N LYS A 21 11.80 13.95 13.23
CA LYS A 21 10.85 15.02 12.90
C LYS A 21 10.04 14.58 11.67
N LEU A 22 8.75 14.44 11.88
CA LEU A 22 7.81 14.08 10.83
C LEU A 22 7.43 15.30 9.98
N LEU A 23 8.42 15.84 9.27
CA LEU A 23 8.23 16.96 8.36
C LEU A 23 8.40 16.47 6.90
N MET A 24 7.39 16.75 6.08
CA MET A 24 7.46 16.50 4.64
C MET A 24 8.43 17.51 4.01
N PRO A 25 9.45 17.06 3.29
CA PRO A 25 10.37 17.94 2.56
C PRO A 25 9.62 18.76 1.49
N LYS A 26 10.07 19.99 1.27
CA LYS A 26 9.49 20.88 0.25
C LYS A 26 9.55 20.26 -1.14
N SER A 27 10.67 19.62 -1.50
CA SER A 27 10.82 18.89 -2.77
C SER A 27 9.77 17.79 -2.94
N THR A 28 9.49 17.03 -1.88
CA THR A 28 8.46 15.98 -1.87
C THR A 28 7.05 16.57 -2.08
N MET A 29 6.76 17.73 -1.49
CA MET A 29 5.49 18.44 -1.74
C MET A 29 5.38 18.86 -3.21
N GLU A 30 6.45 19.41 -3.78
CA GLU A 30 6.50 19.83 -5.18
C GLU A 30 6.33 18.65 -6.15
N GLU A 31 7.02 17.53 -5.91
CA GLU A 31 6.83 16.29 -6.67
C GLU A 31 5.37 15.79 -6.58
N GLY A 32 4.77 15.84 -5.41
CA GLY A 32 3.37 15.47 -5.20
C GLY A 32 2.39 16.36 -5.96
N ILE A 33 2.64 17.66 -6.02
CA ILE A 33 1.84 18.62 -6.80
C ILE A 33 1.95 18.32 -8.29
N ILE A 34 3.17 18.11 -8.81
CA ILE A 34 3.41 17.76 -10.20
C ILE A 34 2.70 16.45 -10.58
N ALA A 35 2.78 15.44 -9.70
CA ALA A 35 2.08 14.18 -9.93
C ALA A 35 0.56 14.36 -9.94
N LEU A 36 0.00 15.16 -9.04
CA LEU A 36 -1.43 15.45 -9.01
C LEU A 36 -1.87 16.20 -10.27
N ASP A 37 -1.09 17.19 -10.74
CA ASP A 37 -1.37 17.92 -11.97
C ASP A 37 -1.51 16.98 -13.18
N GLN A 38 -0.57 16.07 -13.33
CA GLN A 38 -0.61 15.04 -14.39
C GLN A 38 -1.79 14.08 -14.27
N LEU A 39 -2.22 13.74 -13.03
CA LEU A 39 -3.39 12.91 -12.79
C LEU A 39 -4.67 13.67 -13.09
N LEU A 40 -4.76 14.95 -12.75
CA LEU A 40 -5.90 15.81 -13.06
C LEU A 40 -6.04 16.04 -14.57
N ALA A 41 -4.93 16.28 -15.26
CA ALA A 41 -4.91 16.39 -16.73
C ALA A 41 -5.40 15.10 -17.40
N PHE A 42 -4.96 13.93 -16.91
CA PHE A 42 -5.44 12.64 -17.38
C PHE A 42 -6.93 12.44 -17.09
N ALA A 43 -7.39 12.72 -15.88
CA ALA A 43 -8.80 12.59 -15.50
C ALA A 43 -9.72 13.50 -16.32
N SER A 44 -9.26 14.72 -16.65
CA SER A 44 -10.03 15.70 -17.42
C SER A 44 -10.39 15.22 -18.82
N SER A 45 -9.59 14.32 -19.42
CA SER A 45 -9.89 13.73 -20.74
C SER A 45 -11.20 12.93 -20.75
N PHE A 46 -11.63 12.44 -19.59
CA PHE A 46 -12.88 11.66 -19.40
C PHE A 46 -14.06 12.52 -18.98
N LYS A 47 -13.89 13.85 -18.84
CA LYS A 47 -14.92 14.81 -18.40
C LYS A 47 -15.68 14.34 -17.15
N PRO A 48 -14.99 14.05 -16.02
CA PRO A 48 -15.62 13.51 -14.83
C PRO A 48 -16.60 14.53 -14.23
N LYS A 49 -17.76 14.05 -13.78
CA LYS A 49 -18.73 14.91 -13.07
C LYS A 49 -18.24 15.31 -11.67
N ARG A 50 -17.33 14.53 -11.08
CA ARG A 50 -16.78 14.78 -9.74
C ARG A 50 -15.39 14.18 -9.64
N ILE A 51 -14.48 14.91 -9.01
CA ILE A 51 -13.16 14.45 -8.61
C ILE A 51 -13.14 14.37 -7.08
N ARG A 52 -12.58 13.30 -6.53
CA ARG A 52 -12.27 13.16 -5.11
C ARG A 52 -10.79 12.88 -4.96
N VAL A 53 -10.15 13.64 -4.11
CA VAL A 53 -8.75 13.43 -3.75
C VAL A 53 -8.70 12.89 -2.34
N VAL A 54 -8.08 11.74 -2.16
CA VAL A 54 -7.89 11.11 -0.87
C VAL A 54 -6.40 10.97 -0.59
N ALA A 55 -6.03 11.06 0.67
CA ALA A 55 -4.66 10.84 1.12
C ALA A 55 -4.66 9.92 2.33
N THR A 56 -3.58 9.20 2.51
CA THR A 56 -3.44 8.16 3.52
C THR A 56 -2.24 8.44 4.44
N GLU A 57 -1.52 7.42 4.87
CA GLU A 57 -0.50 7.44 5.92
C GLU A 57 0.48 8.62 5.83
N ALA A 58 1.02 8.94 4.65
CA ALA A 58 2.02 9.99 4.52
C ALA A 58 1.47 11.36 4.93
N ILE A 59 0.33 11.76 4.35
CA ILE A 59 -0.31 13.05 4.65
C ILE A 59 -0.86 13.07 6.08
N ARG A 60 -1.33 11.94 6.58
CA ARG A 60 -1.84 11.79 7.94
C ARG A 60 -0.77 11.99 9.02
N LYS A 61 0.50 11.66 8.72
CA LYS A 61 1.59 11.63 9.72
C LYS A 61 2.49 12.85 9.73
N PHE A 62 2.67 13.52 8.61
CA PHE A 62 3.54 14.70 8.59
C PHE A 62 2.88 15.89 9.29
N GLU A 63 3.60 16.50 10.23
CA GLU A 63 3.16 17.65 11.01
C GLU A 63 2.86 18.88 10.13
N ASN A 64 3.59 19.04 9.04
CA ASN A 64 3.45 20.13 8.08
C ASN A 64 2.63 19.75 6.84
N ALA A 65 1.91 18.64 6.86
CA ALA A 65 1.11 18.19 5.71
C ALA A 65 0.02 19.22 5.31
N TYR A 66 -0.42 20.05 6.24
CA TYR A 66 -1.37 21.12 5.97
C TYR A 66 -0.86 22.10 4.90
N LEU A 67 0.45 22.36 4.83
CA LEU A 67 1.03 23.21 3.78
C LEU A 67 0.81 22.62 2.38
N PHE A 68 0.91 21.31 2.25
CA PHE A 68 0.66 20.58 1.02
C PHE A 68 -0.83 20.61 0.64
N THR A 69 -1.72 20.31 1.60
CA THR A 69 -3.16 20.28 1.35
C THR A 69 -3.72 21.65 1.01
N GLU A 70 -3.29 22.69 1.72
CA GLU A 70 -3.67 24.08 1.43
C GLU A 70 -3.17 24.52 0.05
N ARG A 71 -1.96 24.15 -0.31
CA ARG A 71 -1.41 24.48 -1.65
C ARG A 71 -2.23 23.84 -2.77
N ILE A 72 -2.67 22.60 -2.59
CA ILE A 72 -3.55 21.90 -3.56
C ILE A 72 -4.91 22.58 -3.63
N LYS A 73 -5.48 22.98 -2.49
CA LYS A 73 -6.75 23.72 -2.46
C LYS A 73 -6.64 25.05 -3.21
N GLN A 74 -5.53 25.78 -3.03
CA GLN A 74 -5.31 27.05 -3.73
C GLN A 74 -5.12 26.87 -5.24
N LEU A 75 -4.40 25.83 -5.68
CA LEU A 75 -4.09 25.62 -7.10
C LEU A 75 -5.27 25.04 -7.88
N TYR A 76 -6.03 24.13 -7.29
CA TYR A 76 -7.01 23.31 -8.03
C TYR A 76 -8.44 23.42 -7.49
N ASN A 77 -8.65 24.18 -6.40
CA ASN A 77 -9.93 24.23 -5.68
C ASN A 77 -10.45 22.83 -5.29
N LEU A 78 -9.52 21.93 -4.91
CA LEU A 78 -9.79 20.57 -4.47
C LEU A 78 -9.43 20.40 -3.01
N GLU A 79 -10.31 19.77 -2.26
CA GLU A 79 -10.04 19.36 -0.87
C GLU A 79 -9.53 17.93 -0.84
N ILE A 80 -8.48 17.70 -0.05
CA ILE A 80 -7.95 16.36 0.21
C ILE A 80 -8.64 15.79 1.44
N SER A 81 -9.32 14.66 1.27
CA SER A 81 -9.84 13.88 2.39
C SER A 81 -8.74 12.99 2.94
N VAL A 82 -8.22 13.29 4.13
CA VAL A 82 -7.19 12.47 4.78
C VAL A 82 -7.86 11.33 5.53
N LEU A 83 -7.67 10.12 5.06
CA LEU A 83 -8.28 8.92 5.64
C LEU A 83 -7.52 8.46 6.89
N SER A 84 -8.24 8.05 7.92
CA SER A 84 -7.67 7.23 8.98
C SER A 84 -7.26 5.84 8.45
N GLY A 85 -6.38 5.13 9.18
CA GLY A 85 -6.00 3.77 8.76
C GLY A 85 -7.19 2.82 8.71
N LEU A 86 -8.17 2.99 9.61
CA LEU A 86 -9.39 2.18 9.62
C LEU A 86 -10.30 2.49 8.41
N GLU A 87 -10.45 3.76 8.04
CA GLU A 87 -11.21 4.15 6.83
C GLU A 87 -10.52 3.63 5.57
N GLU A 88 -9.19 3.72 5.49
CA GLU A 88 -8.39 3.18 4.39
C GLU A 88 -8.62 1.67 4.25
N ALA A 89 -8.42 0.88 5.31
CA ALA A 89 -8.67 -0.56 5.30
C ALA A 89 -10.13 -0.92 4.97
N THR A 90 -11.10 -0.15 5.48
CA THR A 90 -12.52 -0.36 5.18
C THR A 90 -12.84 -0.10 3.70
N LEU A 91 -12.24 0.92 3.09
CA LEU A 91 -12.42 1.20 1.66
C LEU A 91 -11.79 0.12 0.78
N ILE A 92 -10.62 -0.39 1.16
CA ILE A 92 -9.98 -1.53 0.49
C ILE A 92 -10.89 -2.76 0.57
N ALA A 93 -11.43 -3.08 1.75
CA ALA A 93 -12.38 -4.18 1.92
C ALA A 93 -13.59 -4.06 1.00
N LYS A 94 -14.19 -2.86 0.90
CA LYS A 94 -15.31 -2.58 0.00
C LYS A 94 -14.91 -2.77 -1.48
N GLY A 95 -13.71 -2.31 -1.85
CA GLY A 95 -13.17 -2.51 -3.20
C GLY A 95 -13.03 -3.99 -3.55
N LEU A 96 -12.45 -4.77 -2.65
CA LEU A 96 -12.30 -6.23 -2.82
C LEU A 96 -13.62 -6.96 -2.92
N MET A 97 -14.62 -6.57 -2.13
CA MET A 97 -15.97 -7.15 -2.23
C MET A 97 -16.68 -6.82 -3.56
N CYS A 98 -16.24 -5.78 -4.27
CA CYS A 98 -16.73 -5.45 -5.60
C CYS A 98 -15.92 -6.11 -6.74
N ASP A 99 -14.80 -6.77 -6.43
CA ASP A 99 -13.94 -7.40 -7.44
C ASP A 99 -14.63 -8.63 -8.04
N PRO A 100 -14.77 -8.71 -9.38
CA PRO A 100 -15.39 -9.85 -10.05
C PRO A 100 -14.76 -11.20 -9.72
N SER A 101 -13.44 -11.25 -9.49
CA SER A 101 -12.70 -12.48 -9.16
C SER A 101 -13.02 -13.01 -7.76
N LEU A 102 -13.57 -12.17 -6.88
CA LEU A 102 -13.93 -12.49 -5.50
C LEU A 102 -15.43 -12.60 -5.27
N THR A 103 -16.26 -12.50 -6.31
CA THR A 103 -17.73 -12.50 -6.19
C THR A 103 -18.27 -13.77 -5.53
N SER A 104 -17.66 -14.93 -5.81
CA SER A 104 -18.06 -16.22 -5.23
C SER A 104 -17.42 -16.52 -3.87
N VAL A 105 -16.52 -15.65 -3.39
CA VAL A 105 -15.80 -15.87 -2.13
C VAL A 105 -16.52 -15.15 -1.00
N GLN A 106 -17.07 -15.91 -0.05
CA GLN A 106 -17.82 -15.37 1.09
C GLN A 106 -16.87 -14.88 2.19
N ASP A 107 -15.84 -15.67 2.47
CA ASP A 107 -14.90 -15.43 3.56
C ASP A 107 -13.48 -15.36 3.03
N PHE A 108 -12.75 -14.32 3.40
CA PHE A 108 -11.32 -14.18 3.09
C PHE A 108 -10.65 -13.21 4.06
N ASN A 109 -9.34 -13.38 4.21
CA ASN A 109 -8.50 -12.36 4.81
C ASN A 109 -7.77 -11.62 3.68
N ALA A 110 -7.49 -10.35 3.88
CA ALA A 110 -6.73 -9.57 2.92
C ALA A 110 -5.67 -8.71 3.60
N PHE A 111 -4.66 -8.33 2.82
CA PHE A 111 -3.68 -7.35 3.23
C PHE A 111 -3.34 -6.42 2.06
N ASP A 112 -3.08 -5.16 2.40
CA ASP A 112 -2.47 -4.17 1.50
C ASP A 112 -1.13 -3.73 2.10
N LEU A 113 -0.04 -4.00 1.40
CA LEU A 113 1.29 -3.59 1.82
C LEU A 113 1.70 -2.34 1.04
N GLY A 114 1.42 -1.20 1.63
CA GLY A 114 1.74 0.12 1.11
C GLY A 114 3.17 0.59 1.48
N GLY A 115 3.46 1.85 1.16
CA GLY A 115 4.75 2.47 1.49
C GLY A 115 4.92 2.77 2.97
N GLY A 116 3.88 3.26 3.65
CA GLY A 116 3.89 3.70 5.05
C GLY A 116 3.24 2.73 6.02
N SER A 117 2.23 2.00 5.57
CA SER A 117 1.39 1.12 6.40
C SER A 117 1.16 -0.24 5.76
N LEU A 118 0.67 -1.15 6.59
CA LEU A 118 0.14 -2.47 6.22
C LEU A 118 -1.30 -2.53 6.74
N GLU A 119 -2.26 -2.60 5.84
CA GLU A 119 -3.65 -2.82 6.17
C GLU A 119 -3.92 -4.31 6.26
N LEU A 120 -4.59 -4.73 7.33
CA LEU A 120 -5.07 -6.09 7.56
C LEU A 120 -6.59 -6.09 7.59
N ILE A 121 -7.20 -6.99 6.86
CA ILE A 121 -8.65 -7.02 6.62
C ILE A 121 -9.16 -8.44 6.77
N SER A 122 -10.27 -8.59 7.48
CA SER A 122 -11.03 -9.83 7.55
C SER A 122 -12.43 -9.60 7.01
N VAL A 123 -12.85 -10.47 6.12
CA VAL A 123 -14.20 -10.49 5.54
C VAL A 123 -14.85 -11.83 5.86
N SER A 124 -16.04 -11.81 6.42
CA SER A 124 -16.87 -12.97 6.60
C SER A 124 -18.31 -12.66 6.20
N ASP A 125 -18.92 -13.60 5.51
CA ASP A 125 -20.25 -13.44 4.90
C ASP A 125 -20.37 -12.14 4.09
N ARG A 126 -19.31 -11.84 3.31
CA ARG A 126 -19.15 -10.62 2.49
C ARG A 126 -19.31 -9.31 3.28
N LYS A 127 -18.97 -9.32 4.55
CA LYS A 127 -18.92 -8.14 5.42
C LYS A 127 -17.54 -8.00 6.02
N CYS A 128 -17.04 -6.77 6.08
CA CYS A 128 -15.79 -6.49 6.81
C CYS A 128 -16.06 -6.72 8.31
N THR A 129 -15.44 -7.76 8.86
CA THR A 129 -15.56 -8.14 10.29
C THR A 129 -14.36 -7.66 11.11
N GLY A 130 -13.26 -7.29 10.46
CA GLY A 130 -12.08 -6.75 11.12
C GLY A 130 -11.22 -5.98 10.13
N CYS A 131 -10.81 -4.79 10.52
CA CYS A 131 -9.90 -3.95 9.75
C CYS A 131 -8.89 -3.31 10.69
N ASN A 132 -7.62 -3.33 10.31
CA ASN A 132 -6.55 -2.66 11.05
C ASN A 132 -5.49 -2.10 10.12
N SER A 133 -4.77 -1.10 10.58
CA SER A 133 -3.64 -0.48 9.85
C SER A 133 -2.43 -0.42 10.77
N LEU A 134 -1.38 -1.12 10.39
CA LEU A 134 -0.12 -1.18 11.12
C LEU A 134 0.95 -0.31 10.44
N PRO A 135 1.85 0.35 11.20
CA PRO A 135 2.92 1.16 10.63
C PRO A 135 4.09 0.28 10.10
N LEU A 136 3.79 -0.59 9.16
CA LEU A 136 4.69 -1.61 8.59
C LEU A 136 4.87 -1.48 7.07
N GLY A 137 4.76 -0.26 6.50
CA GLY A 137 4.96 -0.05 5.07
C GLY A 137 6.40 -0.28 4.61
N VAL A 138 6.57 -0.65 3.33
CA VAL A 138 7.88 -1.03 2.76
C VAL A 138 8.90 0.11 2.80
N VAL A 139 8.48 1.35 2.56
CA VAL A 139 9.38 2.52 2.61
C VAL A 139 9.81 2.78 4.06
N ARG A 140 8.87 2.75 5.00
CA ARG A 140 9.15 2.92 6.43
C ARG A 140 10.14 1.88 6.96
N LEU A 141 9.94 0.60 6.62
CA LEU A 141 10.84 -0.47 7.02
C LEU A 141 12.22 -0.32 6.39
N ALA A 142 12.28 0.02 5.11
CA ALA A 142 13.53 0.26 4.42
C ALA A 142 14.32 1.42 5.05
N GLU A 143 13.69 2.55 5.32
CA GLU A 143 14.32 3.70 5.99
C GLU A 143 14.81 3.38 7.41
N LYS A 144 14.05 2.56 8.17
CA LYS A 144 14.40 2.20 9.56
C LYS A 144 15.59 1.24 9.63
N PHE A 145 15.73 0.33 8.66
CA PHE A 145 16.67 -0.79 8.74
C PHE A 145 17.76 -0.80 7.66
N SER A 146 17.77 0.20 6.76
CA SER A 146 18.77 0.32 5.71
C SER A 146 19.35 1.72 5.65
N ASP A 147 20.66 1.80 5.62
CA ASP A 147 21.39 3.06 5.40
C ASP A 147 21.30 3.54 3.94
N ASN A 148 20.93 2.65 3.03
CA ASN A 148 20.82 2.92 1.60
C ASN A 148 19.58 2.25 1.02
N LEU A 149 18.62 3.06 0.58
CA LEU A 149 17.34 2.61 0.00
C LEU A 149 17.48 1.96 -1.39
N THR A 150 18.64 2.11 -2.03
CA THR A 150 18.89 1.58 -3.38
C THR A 150 19.84 0.37 -3.37
N GLY A 151 20.36 0.00 -2.20
CA GLY A 151 21.31 -1.10 -2.05
C GLY A 151 20.67 -2.38 -1.51
N LYS A 152 21.46 -3.46 -1.50
CA LYS A 152 21.07 -4.71 -0.87
C LYS A 152 20.95 -4.55 0.65
N LEU A 153 19.91 -5.12 1.23
CA LEU A 153 19.79 -5.24 2.67
C LEU A 153 20.83 -6.25 3.20
N LYS A 154 21.54 -5.88 4.24
CA LYS A 154 22.43 -6.80 4.96
C LYS A 154 21.60 -7.88 5.65
N GLY A 155 22.16 -9.10 5.79
CA GLY A 155 21.45 -10.21 6.44
C GLY A 155 20.91 -9.87 7.84
N LYS A 156 21.66 -9.10 8.64
CA LYS A 156 21.21 -8.60 9.94
C LYS A 156 19.95 -7.74 9.80
N SER A 157 19.92 -6.81 8.86
CA SER A 157 18.76 -5.94 8.62
C SER A 157 17.51 -6.74 8.23
N ILE A 158 17.66 -7.81 7.44
CA ILE A 158 16.55 -8.70 7.08
C ILE A 158 15.95 -9.37 8.32
N LEU A 159 16.80 -9.89 9.23
CA LEU A 159 16.34 -10.50 10.47
C LEU A 159 15.66 -9.49 11.40
N ASP A 160 16.19 -8.28 11.47
CA ASP A 160 15.60 -7.23 12.29
C ASP A 160 14.24 -6.77 11.74
N ILE A 161 14.08 -6.66 10.41
CA ILE A 161 12.80 -6.43 9.77
C ILE A 161 11.80 -7.55 10.09
N GLN A 162 12.22 -8.81 9.97
CA GLN A 162 11.36 -9.96 10.27
C GLN A 162 10.88 -9.95 11.72
N ARG A 163 11.78 -9.62 12.68
CA ARG A 163 11.44 -9.50 14.10
C ARG A 163 10.46 -8.35 14.35
N GLU A 164 10.70 -7.18 13.75
CA GLU A 164 9.81 -6.03 13.87
C GLU A 164 8.41 -6.35 13.35
N VAL A 165 8.33 -6.94 12.15
CA VAL A 165 7.05 -7.33 11.53
C VAL A 165 6.33 -8.35 12.40
N ALA A 166 7.02 -9.42 12.83
CA ALA A 166 6.42 -10.44 13.68
C ALA A 166 5.93 -9.85 15.01
N HIS A 167 6.74 -9.01 15.66
CA HIS A 167 6.38 -8.35 16.91
C HIS A 167 5.13 -7.44 16.74
N LYS A 168 5.11 -6.60 15.71
CA LYS A 168 3.98 -5.69 15.46
C LYS A 168 2.68 -6.43 15.18
N ILE A 169 2.73 -7.48 14.37
CA ILE A 169 1.54 -8.30 14.06
C ILE A 169 1.05 -9.05 15.30
N SER A 170 1.97 -9.61 16.10
CA SER A 170 1.60 -10.40 17.29
C SER A 170 1.16 -9.53 18.47
N SER A 171 1.68 -8.32 18.60
CA SER A 171 1.31 -7.39 19.69
C SER A 171 -0.02 -6.69 19.46
N ASP A 172 -0.53 -6.72 18.23
CA ASP A 172 -1.81 -6.12 17.90
C ASP A 172 -2.95 -7.11 18.14
N SER A 173 -3.48 -7.10 19.37
CA SER A 173 -4.61 -7.92 19.75
C SER A 173 -5.94 -7.45 19.14
N SER A 174 -5.97 -6.31 18.50
CA SER A 174 -7.20 -5.75 17.91
C SER A 174 -7.59 -6.44 16.61
N PHE A 175 -6.63 -7.13 15.95
CA PHE A 175 -6.87 -7.86 14.73
C PHE A 175 -6.80 -9.38 14.96
N ILE A 176 -7.95 -10.02 14.93
CA ILE A 176 -8.06 -11.48 14.93
C ILE A 176 -8.41 -11.88 13.50
N LEU A 177 -7.57 -12.67 12.85
CA LEU A 177 -7.92 -13.31 11.58
C LEU A 177 -9.20 -14.13 11.79
N ALA A 178 -10.26 -13.75 11.12
CA ALA A 178 -11.59 -14.31 11.33
C ALA A 178 -11.63 -15.84 11.13
N ASN A 179 -10.78 -16.37 10.27
CA ASN A 179 -10.62 -17.81 10.08
C ASN A 179 -9.27 -18.09 9.43
N ARG A 180 -8.42 -18.88 10.07
CA ARG A 180 -7.10 -19.27 9.54
C ARG A 180 -7.17 -20.20 8.32
N SER A 181 -8.33 -20.80 8.06
CA SER A 181 -8.54 -21.75 6.95
C SER A 181 -9.01 -21.08 5.66
N VAL A 182 -9.30 -19.77 5.66
CA VAL A 182 -9.74 -19.04 4.47
C VAL A 182 -8.55 -18.51 3.67
N GLY A 183 -8.79 -18.20 2.39
CA GLY A 183 -7.79 -17.64 1.50
C GLY A 183 -7.27 -16.29 1.96
N LEU A 184 -6.00 -16.00 1.63
CA LEU A 184 -5.37 -14.70 1.85
C LEU A 184 -5.27 -13.95 0.52
N VAL A 185 -5.85 -12.78 0.46
CA VAL A 185 -5.83 -11.88 -0.72
C VAL A 185 -4.81 -10.77 -0.49
N GLY A 186 -3.80 -10.70 -1.34
CA GLY A 186 -2.85 -9.60 -1.31
C GLY A 186 -3.20 -8.54 -2.34
N VAL A 187 -3.16 -7.27 -1.97
CA VAL A 187 -3.40 -6.13 -2.86
C VAL A 187 -2.26 -5.11 -2.81
N GLY A 188 -2.35 -4.09 -3.65
CA GLY A 188 -1.38 -3.00 -3.70
C GLY A 188 -0.14 -3.26 -4.56
N GLY A 189 0.67 -2.23 -4.66
CA GLY A 189 1.84 -2.20 -5.55
C GLY A 189 2.89 -3.26 -5.22
N SER A 190 3.09 -3.57 -3.95
CA SER A 190 4.06 -4.57 -3.49
C SER A 190 3.70 -5.98 -4.00
N VAL A 191 2.42 -6.33 -3.99
CA VAL A 191 1.93 -7.63 -4.48
C VAL A 191 2.01 -7.72 -6.00
N ILE A 192 1.68 -6.63 -6.70
CA ILE A 192 1.83 -6.54 -8.15
C ILE A 192 3.29 -6.74 -8.55
N PHE A 193 4.22 -6.08 -7.88
CA PHE A 193 5.65 -6.20 -8.12
C PHE A 193 6.17 -7.62 -7.85
N LEU A 194 5.74 -8.24 -6.74
CA LEU A 194 6.03 -9.63 -6.44
C LEU A 194 5.61 -10.58 -7.58
N ARG A 195 4.38 -10.40 -8.10
CA ARG A 195 3.89 -11.19 -9.24
C ARG A 195 4.70 -10.95 -10.50
N GLN A 196 5.14 -9.72 -10.77
CA GLN A 196 6.00 -9.41 -11.90
C GLN A 196 7.34 -10.15 -11.82
N ILE A 197 8.00 -10.15 -10.65
CA ILE A 197 9.24 -10.90 -10.44
C ILE A 197 9.02 -12.40 -10.71
N LEU A 198 7.95 -12.97 -10.14
CA LEU A 198 7.64 -14.39 -10.33
C LEU A 198 7.40 -14.76 -11.80
N ARG A 199 6.69 -13.90 -12.53
CA ARG A 199 6.43 -14.08 -13.97
C ARG A 199 7.69 -13.96 -14.83
N SER A 200 8.49 -12.93 -14.59
CA SER A 200 9.74 -12.68 -15.32
C SER A 200 10.73 -13.82 -15.15
N ASN A 201 10.73 -14.47 -13.97
CA ASN A 201 11.58 -15.64 -13.69
C ASN A 201 10.89 -16.98 -14.01
N LYS A 202 9.75 -16.97 -14.71
CA LYS A 202 8.99 -18.18 -15.13
C LYS A 202 8.61 -19.11 -13.97
N LEU A 203 8.47 -18.57 -12.75
CA LEU A 203 8.10 -19.33 -11.56
C LEU A 203 6.60 -19.56 -11.45
N ILE A 204 5.81 -18.73 -12.12
CA ILE A 204 4.35 -18.85 -12.23
C ILE A 204 3.91 -18.67 -13.69
N LYS A 205 2.75 -19.21 -14.03
CA LYS A 205 2.12 -18.99 -15.34
C LYS A 205 1.68 -17.53 -15.48
N LYS A 206 1.64 -17.02 -16.73
CA LYS A 206 1.26 -15.64 -17.04
C LYS A 206 -0.10 -15.25 -16.44
N ASP A 207 -1.06 -16.17 -16.47
CA ASP A 207 -2.45 -15.94 -16.03
C ASP A 207 -2.71 -16.46 -14.60
N SER A 208 -1.65 -16.83 -13.86
CA SER A 208 -1.81 -17.29 -12.48
C SER A 208 -2.26 -16.14 -11.58
N GLU A 209 -3.44 -16.26 -10.98
CA GLU A 209 -3.95 -15.35 -9.97
C GLU A 209 -3.60 -15.81 -8.55
N ARG A 210 -3.34 -17.10 -8.39
CA ARG A 210 -2.98 -17.69 -7.09
C ARG A 210 -1.49 -17.89 -6.99
N LEU A 211 -0.93 -17.56 -5.83
CA LEU A 211 0.46 -17.77 -5.48
C LEU A 211 0.56 -18.77 -4.34
N LYS A 212 1.48 -19.74 -4.48
CA LYS A 212 1.82 -20.64 -3.38
C LYS A 212 2.88 -19.96 -2.49
N PHE A 213 2.84 -20.21 -1.21
CA PHE A 213 3.85 -19.69 -0.28
C PHE A 213 5.29 -20.07 -0.70
N SER A 214 5.47 -21.30 -1.20
CA SER A 214 6.75 -21.78 -1.73
C SER A 214 7.26 -20.98 -2.94
N GLU A 215 6.37 -20.38 -3.74
CA GLU A 215 6.74 -19.51 -4.87
C GLU A 215 7.20 -18.15 -4.35
N ILE A 216 6.51 -17.61 -3.35
CA ILE A 216 6.91 -16.36 -2.69
C ILE A 216 8.29 -16.50 -2.03
N GLN A 217 8.58 -17.62 -1.37
CA GLN A 217 9.90 -17.89 -0.79
C GLN A 217 11.04 -17.90 -1.82
N LYS A 218 10.78 -18.32 -3.07
CA LYS A 218 11.78 -18.29 -4.15
C LYS A 218 12.16 -16.86 -4.54
N VAL A 219 11.25 -15.89 -4.44
CA VAL A 219 11.52 -14.48 -4.75
C VAL A 219 12.59 -13.91 -3.82
N SER A 220 12.53 -14.22 -2.54
CA SER A 220 13.57 -13.79 -1.59
C SER A 220 14.97 -14.26 -2.00
N LYS A 221 15.10 -15.49 -2.51
CA LYS A 221 16.37 -16.02 -3.01
C LYS A 221 16.83 -15.29 -4.28
N ILE A 222 15.91 -15.01 -5.20
CA ILE A 222 16.21 -14.29 -6.45
C ILE A 222 16.67 -12.87 -6.15
N ILE A 223 15.93 -12.12 -5.33
CA ILE A 223 16.29 -10.74 -4.97
C ILE A 223 17.66 -10.69 -4.29
N ASN A 224 17.95 -11.63 -3.42
CA ASN A 224 19.26 -11.71 -2.75
C ASN A 224 20.41 -12.11 -3.69
N SER A 225 20.12 -12.67 -4.87
CA SER A 225 21.12 -13.05 -5.89
C SER A 225 21.30 -12.00 -6.99
N MET A 226 20.46 -10.98 -7.04
CA MET A 226 20.59 -9.85 -8.01
C MET A 226 21.68 -8.89 -7.50
N ASP A 227 22.70 -8.63 -8.34
CA ASP A 227 23.78 -7.68 -8.07
C ASP A 227 23.35 -6.23 -8.24
#